data_920b55172cba6de956e6eb8975147031
#
_entry.id   920b55172cba6de956e6eb8975147031
#
_cell.length_a   1.000
_cell.length_b   1.000
_cell.length_c   1.000
_cell.angle_alpha   90.00
_cell.angle_beta   90.00
_cell.angle_gamma   90.00
#
_symmetry.space_group_name_H-M   'P 1'
#
loop_
_entity.id
_entity.type
_entity.pdbx_description
1 polymer ?
#
loop_
_entity_poly.entity_id
_entity_poly.type
_entity_poly.pdbx_seq_one_letter_code
_entity_poly.pdbx_strand_id
1 'polypeptide(L)'
;LDTDSISQPVLLENNKFGYNFNNYKVVYDTVRKGDSFGEILENNQLFYPKIHHIAEKTKAVFDTRQLRIGKPYTILFSKDSSNVPLVFIYEENKIEYLVVEFCDSILAYKSRKAVKIVEKEASGLIENSLSETMEAQGLPIQLIYDMSDDIYAWTIDFFRLQKGDNFKVIYKQRFVEDSIYAGIETIEAAYFQHKGEAIYAFNYLTPDSKNSTDYYDDNGKSLQKAFLKSPIKFSRISSRYNLNRRIKLYGNRVRAHKGTDFAAAV
;
A
#
# COMPACT_ATOMS: atom_id res chain seq x y z
N LEU A 1 -26.94 1.81 56.62
CA LEU A 1 -25.91 0.85 56.20
C LEU A 1 -25.78 0.93 54.69
N ASP A 2 -24.89 1.84 54.25
CA ASP A 2 -24.52 2.00 52.86
C ASP A 2 -23.58 0.87 52.49
N THR A 3 -24.02 0.00 51.57
CA THR A 3 -23.17 -0.98 50.92
C THR A 3 -22.49 -0.31 49.73
N ASP A 4 -21.27 0.14 49.97
CA ASP A 4 -20.35 0.54 48.90
C ASP A 4 -20.14 -0.62 47.89
N SER A 5 -20.82 -0.54 46.78
CA SER A 5 -20.56 -1.40 45.61
C SER A 5 -19.21 -1.02 45.03
N ILE A 6 -18.16 -1.71 45.43
CA ILE A 6 -16.86 -1.64 44.76
C ILE A 6 -17.06 -2.16 43.34
N SER A 7 -17.24 -1.25 42.41
CA SER A 7 -17.19 -1.59 40.99
C SER A 7 -15.78 -2.09 40.66
N GLN A 8 -15.65 -3.38 40.35
CA GLN A 8 -14.41 -3.92 39.83
C GLN A 8 -14.05 -3.17 38.52
N PRO A 9 -12.80 -2.74 38.38
CA PRO A 9 -12.38 -2.09 37.15
C PRO A 9 -12.59 -3.06 36.00
N VAL A 10 -13.43 -2.66 35.03
CA VAL A 10 -13.56 -3.37 33.75
C VAL A 10 -12.20 -3.25 33.07
N LEU A 11 -11.42 -4.32 33.10
CA LEU A 11 -10.20 -4.43 32.31
C LEU A 11 -10.62 -4.39 30.85
N LEU A 12 -10.39 -3.27 30.17
CA LEU A 12 -10.59 -3.14 28.74
C LEU A 12 -9.76 -4.24 28.07
N GLU A 13 -10.42 -5.12 27.34
CA GLU A 13 -9.74 -6.18 26.60
C GLU A 13 -8.85 -5.53 25.52
N ASN A 14 -7.53 -5.71 25.66
CA ASN A 14 -6.55 -5.25 24.69
C ASN A 14 -6.26 -6.37 23.69
N ASN A 15 -7.26 -6.68 22.83
CA ASN A 15 -7.16 -7.74 21.84
C ASN A 15 -6.50 -7.21 20.56
N LYS A 16 -5.31 -7.73 20.25
CA LYS A 16 -4.58 -7.44 19.01
C LYS A 16 -4.03 -8.73 18.42
N PHE A 17 -4.05 -8.84 17.09
CA PHE A 17 -3.54 -9.99 16.35
C PHE A 17 -4.13 -11.36 16.78
N GLY A 18 -5.31 -11.37 17.39
CA GLY A 18 -5.95 -12.58 17.94
C GLY A 18 -5.52 -12.93 19.37
N TYR A 19 -4.71 -12.12 20.03
CA TYR A 19 -4.24 -12.32 21.41
C TYR A 19 -4.74 -11.22 22.34
N ASN A 20 -5.13 -11.60 23.58
CA ASN A 20 -5.35 -10.62 24.63
C ASN A 20 -4.00 -10.22 25.24
N PHE A 21 -3.50 -9.04 24.85
CA PHE A 21 -2.19 -8.54 25.27
C PHE A 21 -2.06 -8.33 26.77
N ASN A 22 -3.19 -8.25 27.51
CA ASN A 22 -3.16 -8.21 28.96
C ASN A 22 -2.58 -9.50 29.59
N ASN A 23 -2.54 -10.61 28.84
CA ASN A 23 -2.01 -11.89 29.33
C ASN A 23 -0.50 -12.05 29.11
N TYR A 24 0.15 -11.12 28.43
CA TYR A 24 1.55 -11.20 28.02
C TYR A 24 2.35 -9.99 28.48
N LYS A 25 3.66 -10.16 28.58
CA LYS A 25 4.59 -9.03 28.52
C LYS A 25 4.90 -8.81 27.04
N VAL A 26 4.67 -7.58 26.56
CA VAL A 26 4.70 -7.25 25.14
C VAL A 26 5.94 -6.41 24.83
N VAL A 27 6.69 -6.83 23.81
CA VAL A 27 7.82 -6.07 23.27
C VAL A 27 7.51 -5.69 21.83
N TYR A 28 7.55 -4.39 21.55
CA TYR A 28 7.41 -3.82 20.20
C TYR A 28 8.78 -3.36 19.70
N ASP A 29 9.11 -3.71 18.46
CA ASP A 29 10.31 -3.20 17.80
C ASP A 29 10.11 -3.17 16.27
N THR A 30 11.12 -2.74 15.54
CA THR A 30 11.14 -2.67 14.08
C THR A 30 12.38 -3.37 13.55
N VAL A 31 12.25 -3.99 12.38
CA VAL A 31 13.38 -4.62 11.68
C VAL A 31 14.38 -3.54 11.27
N ARG A 32 15.63 -3.67 11.69
CA ARG A 32 16.72 -2.74 11.41
C ARG A 32 17.61 -3.25 10.28
N LYS A 33 18.44 -2.37 9.76
CA LYS A 33 19.44 -2.77 8.75
C LYS A 33 20.45 -3.75 9.36
N GLY A 34 20.55 -4.92 8.76
CA GLY A 34 21.41 -6.02 9.21
C GLY A 34 20.66 -7.10 9.99
N ASP A 35 19.46 -6.83 10.49
CA ASP A 35 18.70 -7.85 11.22
C ASP A 35 18.31 -9.01 10.30
N SER A 36 18.52 -10.21 10.80
CA SER A 36 17.93 -11.44 10.27
C SER A 36 16.87 -11.98 11.23
N PHE A 37 15.99 -12.85 10.74
CA PHE A 37 14.99 -13.50 11.59
C PHE A 37 15.64 -14.24 12.78
N GLY A 38 16.76 -14.93 12.52
CA GLY A 38 17.49 -15.64 13.56
C GLY A 38 18.04 -14.71 14.64
N GLU A 39 18.70 -13.60 14.25
CA GLU A 39 19.24 -12.59 15.17
C GLU A 39 18.15 -11.91 15.99
N ILE A 40 16.99 -11.59 15.39
CA ILE A 40 15.84 -11.05 16.12
C ILE A 40 15.39 -12.03 17.20
N LEU A 41 15.28 -13.32 16.90
CA LEU A 41 14.88 -14.33 17.87
C LEU A 41 15.94 -14.54 18.96
N GLU A 42 17.24 -14.54 18.60
CA GLU A 42 18.36 -14.68 19.54
C GLU A 42 18.40 -13.51 20.53
N ASN A 43 18.29 -12.29 20.04
CA ASN A 43 18.22 -11.08 20.86
C ASN A 43 17.02 -11.07 21.81
N ASN A 44 15.99 -11.89 21.52
CA ASN A 44 14.80 -12.06 22.32
C ASN A 44 14.76 -13.40 23.07
N GLN A 45 15.90 -13.90 23.51
CA GLN A 45 16.09 -15.03 24.43
C GLN A 45 15.71 -16.40 23.84
N LEU A 46 15.70 -16.56 22.52
CA LEU A 46 15.66 -17.85 21.87
C LEU A 46 17.06 -18.28 21.46
N PHE A 47 17.37 -19.57 21.56
CA PHE A 47 18.71 -20.09 21.31
C PHE A 47 18.70 -21.24 20.28
N TYR A 48 19.83 -21.48 19.65
CA TYR A 48 20.04 -22.65 18.84
C TYR A 48 19.97 -23.95 19.72
N PRO A 49 19.36 -25.03 19.24
CA PRO A 49 18.85 -25.27 17.89
C PRO A 49 17.38 -24.86 17.66
N LYS A 50 16.68 -24.28 18.66
CA LYS A 50 15.25 -23.91 18.55
C LYS A 50 15.00 -22.91 17.43
N ILE A 51 15.89 -21.90 17.26
CA ILE A 51 15.81 -20.90 16.18
C ILE A 51 15.79 -21.58 14.81
N HIS A 52 16.70 -22.52 14.58
CA HIS A 52 16.75 -23.25 13.30
C HIS A 52 15.44 -23.98 13.01
N HIS A 53 14.90 -24.68 14.01
CA HIS A 53 13.64 -25.40 13.86
C HIS A 53 12.46 -24.47 13.60
N ILE A 54 12.40 -23.30 14.26
CA ILE A 54 11.40 -22.28 14.00
C ILE A 54 11.52 -21.77 12.56
N ALA A 55 12.71 -21.43 12.09
CA ALA A 55 12.95 -20.94 10.74
C ALA A 55 12.50 -21.95 9.67
N GLU A 56 12.83 -23.22 9.83
CA GLU A 56 12.41 -24.28 8.90
C GLU A 56 10.87 -24.47 8.87
N LYS A 57 10.21 -24.40 10.01
CA LYS A 57 8.73 -24.49 10.07
C LYS A 57 8.07 -23.23 9.48
N THR A 58 8.63 -22.06 9.72
CA THR A 58 8.10 -20.80 9.19
C THR A 58 8.25 -20.69 7.68
N LYS A 59 9.29 -21.28 7.10
CA LYS A 59 9.62 -21.23 5.67
C LYS A 59 8.48 -21.72 4.75
N ALA A 60 7.65 -22.64 5.23
CA ALA A 60 6.48 -23.10 4.47
C ALA A 60 5.41 -22.03 4.28
N VAL A 61 5.37 -21.01 5.14
CA VAL A 61 4.37 -19.93 5.15
C VAL A 61 4.98 -18.60 4.72
N PHE A 62 6.21 -18.35 5.13
CA PHE A 62 6.92 -17.08 4.89
C PHE A 62 8.42 -17.30 4.76
N ASP A 63 9.02 -16.78 3.70
CA ASP A 63 10.48 -16.76 3.57
C ASP A 63 11.08 -15.73 4.52
N THR A 64 11.70 -16.21 5.60
CA THR A 64 12.26 -15.37 6.66
C THR A 64 13.35 -14.40 6.18
N ARG A 65 13.90 -14.60 4.97
CA ARG A 65 14.85 -13.68 4.32
C ARG A 65 14.17 -12.43 3.74
N GLN A 66 12.84 -12.44 3.65
CA GLN A 66 12.03 -11.32 3.12
C GLN A 66 11.59 -10.34 4.21
N LEU A 67 12.16 -10.39 5.41
CA LEU A 67 11.98 -9.35 6.41
C LEU A 67 12.45 -8.01 5.84
N ARG A 68 11.60 -7.00 5.94
CA ARG A 68 11.87 -5.67 5.37
C ARG A 68 12.23 -4.68 6.46
N ILE A 69 13.31 -3.94 6.26
CA ILE A 69 13.74 -2.85 7.16
C ILE A 69 12.60 -1.86 7.38
N GLY A 70 12.43 -1.42 8.63
CA GLY A 70 11.40 -0.48 9.05
C GLY A 70 10.02 -1.08 9.29
N LYS A 71 9.82 -2.39 9.04
CA LYS A 71 8.56 -3.06 9.36
C LYS A 71 8.51 -3.42 10.84
N PRO A 72 7.35 -3.18 11.50
CA PRO A 72 7.19 -3.49 12.92
C PRO A 72 7.06 -4.99 13.15
N TYR A 73 7.55 -5.41 14.31
CA TYR A 73 7.26 -6.72 14.86
C TYR A 73 6.93 -6.62 16.36
N THR A 74 6.22 -7.59 16.86
CA THR A 74 5.83 -7.71 18.26
C THR A 74 6.23 -9.09 18.75
N ILE A 75 6.80 -9.15 19.96
CA ILE A 75 7.05 -10.42 20.65
C ILE A 75 6.24 -10.46 21.93
N LEU A 76 5.47 -11.53 22.10
CA LEU A 76 4.72 -11.82 23.31
C LEU A 76 5.50 -12.79 24.18
N PHE A 77 5.77 -12.38 25.42
CA PHE A 77 6.45 -13.20 26.42
C PHE A 77 5.46 -13.66 27.48
N SER A 78 5.78 -14.79 28.13
CA SER A 78 5.07 -15.20 29.34
C SER A 78 5.15 -14.13 30.43
N LYS A 79 4.08 -13.99 31.22
CA LYS A 79 4.06 -13.05 32.38
C LYS A 79 4.64 -13.63 33.65
N ASP A 80 4.92 -14.92 33.66
CA ASP A 80 5.53 -15.57 34.80
C ASP A 80 7.03 -15.19 34.94
N SER A 81 7.66 -15.69 36.00
CA SER A 81 9.07 -15.40 36.28
C SER A 81 10.04 -15.95 35.22
N SER A 82 9.60 -16.85 34.34
CA SER A 82 10.42 -17.42 33.27
C SER A 82 10.66 -16.46 32.12
N ASN A 83 9.74 -15.50 31.89
CA ASN A 83 9.80 -14.47 30.84
C ASN A 83 10.21 -15.06 29.47
N VAL A 84 9.60 -16.20 29.10
CA VAL A 84 9.93 -16.93 27.86
C VAL A 84 9.19 -16.31 26.68
N PRO A 85 9.82 -16.10 25.52
CA PRO A 85 9.14 -15.68 24.29
C PRO A 85 8.22 -16.79 23.79
N LEU A 86 6.96 -16.44 23.53
CA LEU A 86 5.90 -17.37 23.14
C LEU A 86 5.42 -17.17 21.71
N VAL A 87 5.36 -15.91 21.25
CA VAL A 87 4.82 -15.57 19.94
C VAL A 87 5.62 -14.44 19.32
N PHE A 88 5.95 -14.58 18.05
CA PHE A 88 6.49 -13.51 17.20
C PHE A 88 5.43 -13.12 16.16
N ILE A 89 5.15 -11.82 16.04
CA ILE A 89 4.19 -11.27 15.10
C ILE A 89 4.91 -10.23 14.25
N TYR A 90 4.91 -10.42 12.92
CA TYR A 90 5.56 -9.51 11.97
C TYR A 90 4.52 -8.90 11.04
N GLU A 91 4.44 -7.58 10.98
CA GLU A 91 3.50 -6.86 10.13
C GLU A 91 4.08 -6.64 8.74
N GLU A 92 3.68 -7.47 7.77
CA GLU A 92 4.14 -7.36 6.37
C GLU A 92 3.68 -6.04 5.75
N ASN A 93 2.45 -5.62 6.07
CA ASN A 93 1.86 -4.35 5.69
C ASN A 93 0.83 -3.92 6.75
N LYS A 94 0.05 -2.88 6.49
CA LYS A 94 -0.94 -2.37 7.44
C LYS A 94 -2.07 -3.36 7.74
N ILE A 95 -2.32 -4.33 6.86
CA ILE A 95 -3.43 -5.29 6.93
C ILE A 95 -2.93 -6.68 7.28
N GLU A 96 -1.88 -7.15 6.61
CA GLU A 96 -1.41 -8.54 6.69
C GLU A 96 -0.24 -8.68 7.64
N TYR A 97 -0.25 -9.74 8.41
CA TYR A 97 0.79 -10.07 9.37
C TYR A 97 1.04 -11.58 9.43
N LEU A 98 2.29 -11.92 9.76
CA LEU A 98 2.74 -13.27 10.06
C LEU A 98 2.69 -13.47 11.57
N VAL A 99 2.23 -14.64 12.00
CA VAL A 99 2.32 -15.11 13.39
C VAL A 99 3.18 -16.36 13.41
N VAL A 100 4.11 -16.43 14.37
CA VAL A 100 4.91 -17.60 14.67
C VAL A 100 4.83 -17.88 16.16
N GLU A 101 4.21 -18.99 16.53
CA GLU A 101 4.08 -19.45 17.92
C GLU A 101 5.21 -20.42 18.25
N PHE A 102 5.78 -20.29 19.45
CA PHE A 102 6.93 -21.07 19.93
C PHE A 102 6.60 -21.99 21.09
N CYS A 103 5.32 -22.19 21.39
CA CYS A 103 4.84 -23.00 22.51
C CYS A 103 5.23 -24.49 22.34
N ASP A 104 4.38 -25.41 22.75
CA ASP A 104 4.65 -26.87 22.69
C ASP A 104 4.89 -27.38 21.27
N SER A 105 4.25 -26.77 20.28
CA SER A 105 4.51 -26.99 18.87
C SER A 105 4.78 -25.65 18.17
N ILE A 106 5.68 -25.63 17.18
CA ILE A 106 5.91 -24.44 16.37
C ILE A 106 4.81 -24.38 15.31
N LEU A 107 4.04 -23.28 15.36
CA LEU A 107 2.99 -22.98 14.39
C LEU A 107 3.29 -21.64 13.72
N ALA A 108 3.28 -21.60 12.39
CA ALA A 108 3.39 -20.37 11.62
C ALA A 108 2.20 -20.23 10.69
N TYR A 109 1.60 -19.04 10.65
CA TYR A 109 0.49 -18.72 9.75
C TYR A 109 0.43 -17.22 9.43
N LYS A 110 -0.15 -16.88 8.28
CA LYS A 110 -0.50 -15.50 7.92
C LYS A 110 -1.94 -15.22 8.32
N SER A 111 -2.17 -13.99 8.77
CA SER A 111 -3.48 -13.51 9.14
C SER A 111 -3.66 -12.05 8.70
N ARG A 112 -4.87 -11.52 8.88
CA ARG A 112 -5.24 -10.17 8.45
C ARG A 112 -5.99 -9.45 9.56
N LYS A 113 -5.70 -8.16 9.73
CA LYS A 113 -6.50 -7.27 10.58
C LYS A 113 -7.88 -7.07 9.97
N ALA A 114 -8.88 -6.83 10.79
CA ALA A 114 -10.20 -6.42 10.32
C ALA A 114 -10.08 -5.11 9.52
N VAL A 115 -10.70 -5.09 8.35
CA VAL A 115 -10.68 -3.94 7.44
C VAL A 115 -12.08 -3.37 7.36
N LYS A 116 -12.21 -2.06 7.63
CA LYS A 116 -13.40 -1.28 7.37
C LYS A 116 -13.26 -0.60 6.02
N ILE A 117 -14.24 -0.78 5.16
CA ILE A 117 -14.31 -0.13 3.85
C ILE A 117 -15.22 1.09 3.97
N VAL A 118 -14.74 2.24 3.51
CA VAL A 118 -15.48 3.50 3.50
C VAL A 118 -15.50 4.06 2.09
N GLU A 119 -16.69 4.31 1.56
CA GLU A 119 -16.88 5.00 0.29
C GLU A 119 -16.59 6.49 0.45
N LYS A 120 -15.91 7.05 -0.53
CA LYS A 120 -15.51 8.46 -0.60
C LYS A 120 -15.76 8.97 -2.01
N GLU A 121 -15.97 10.27 -2.10
CA GLU A 121 -16.01 10.99 -3.36
C GLU A 121 -15.01 12.15 -3.36
N ALA A 122 -14.53 12.50 -4.53
CA ALA A 122 -13.70 13.68 -4.72
C ALA A 122 -13.95 14.27 -6.11
N SER A 123 -13.72 15.57 -6.24
CA SER A 123 -13.77 16.26 -7.51
C SER A 123 -12.78 17.41 -7.51
N GLY A 124 -12.29 17.82 -8.68
CA GLY A 124 -11.37 18.92 -8.77
C GLY A 124 -11.32 19.56 -10.15
N LEU A 125 -10.99 20.84 -10.17
CA LEU A 125 -10.70 21.61 -11.36
C LEU A 125 -9.18 21.70 -11.53
N ILE A 126 -8.67 21.33 -12.69
CA ILE A 126 -7.23 21.35 -12.99
C ILE A 126 -6.79 22.78 -13.29
N GLU A 127 -5.86 23.26 -12.49
CA GLU A 127 -5.17 24.53 -12.75
C GLU A 127 -3.82 24.30 -13.45
N ASN A 128 -3.04 23.33 -12.98
CA ASN A 128 -1.73 22.98 -13.52
C ASN A 128 -1.60 21.48 -13.81
N SER A 129 -1.83 20.63 -12.81
CA SER A 129 -1.73 19.17 -12.93
C SER A 129 -2.75 18.44 -12.07
N LEU A 130 -2.98 17.16 -12.37
CA LEU A 130 -3.82 16.29 -11.56
C LEU A 130 -3.23 16.11 -10.14
N SER A 131 -1.91 15.87 -10.06
CA SER A 131 -1.22 15.66 -8.78
C SER A 131 -1.38 16.87 -7.87
N GLU A 132 -1.08 18.07 -8.36
CA GLU A 132 -1.19 19.30 -7.57
C GLU A 132 -2.61 19.55 -7.08
N THR A 133 -3.61 19.32 -7.94
CA THR A 133 -5.03 19.48 -7.58
C THR A 133 -5.45 18.49 -6.50
N MET A 134 -5.05 17.24 -6.60
CA MET A 134 -5.40 16.20 -5.62
C MET A 134 -4.63 16.34 -4.31
N GLU A 135 -3.34 16.68 -4.37
CA GLU A 135 -2.51 16.92 -3.19
C GLU A 135 -3.00 18.12 -2.37
N ALA A 136 -3.43 19.20 -3.03
CA ALA A 136 -4.01 20.37 -2.37
C ALA A 136 -5.30 20.03 -1.58
N GLN A 137 -6.01 18.97 -1.96
CA GLN A 137 -7.19 18.45 -1.26
C GLN A 137 -6.85 17.37 -0.22
N GLY A 138 -5.58 17.01 -0.04
CA GLY A 138 -5.15 15.92 0.85
C GLY A 138 -5.60 14.53 0.40
N LEU A 139 -5.86 14.34 -0.90
CA LEU A 139 -6.24 13.05 -1.45
C LEU A 139 -5.05 12.08 -1.48
N PRO A 140 -5.28 10.77 -1.32
CA PRO A 140 -4.20 9.79 -1.35
C PRO A 140 -3.46 9.78 -2.69
N ILE A 141 -2.14 9.75 -2.65
CA ILE A 141 -1.31 9.67 -3.86
C ILE A 141 -1.62 8.43 -4.71
N GLN A 142 -2.06 7.34 -4.09
CA GLN A 142 -2.51 6.13 -4.79
C GLN A 142 -3.66 6.43 -5.76
N LEU A 143 -4.60 7.31 -5.38
CA LEU A 143 -5.73 7.71 -6.22
C LEU A 143 -5.26 8.40 -7.51
N ILE A 144 -4.17 9.17 -7.44
CA ILE A 144 -3.56 9.83 -8.60
C ILE A 144 -3.04 8.77 -9.58
N TYR A 145 -2.29 7.78 -9.08
CA TYR A 145 -1.76 6.69 -9.89
C TYR A 145 -2.86 5.82 -10.49
N ASP A 146 -3.85 5.43 -9.68
CA ASP A 146 -4.96 4.59 -10.13
C ASP A 146 -5.74 5.31 -11.26
N MET A 147 -5.96 6.61 -11.16
CA MET A 147 -6.63 7.38 -12.22
C MET A 147 -5.75 7.56 -13.45
N SER A 148 -4.46 7.89 -13.28
CA SER A 148 -3.59 8.21 -14.42
C SER A 148 -3.05 6.97 -15.14
N ASP A 149 -2.73 5.91 -14.41
CA ASP A 149 -2.01 4.77 -14.94
C ASP A 149 -2.89 3.55 -15.21
N ASP A 150 -3.98 3.40 -14.43
CA ASP A 150 -4.82 2.22 -14.53
C ASP A 150 -6.15 2.52 -15.23
N ILE A 151 -6.75 3.70 -15.04
CA ILE A 151 -8.04 4.03 -15.65
C ILE A 151 -7.84 4.74 -17.00
N TYR A 152 -7.16 5.88 -16.99
CA TYR A 152 -7.14 6.78 -18.14
C TYR A 152 -5.84 6.74 -18.98
N ALA A 153 -4.92 5.82 -18.67
CA ALA A 153 -3.62 5.72 -19.35
C ALA A 153 -3.73 5.60 -20.88
N TRP A 154 -4.83 5.03 -21.37
CA TRP A 154 -5.08 4.82 -22.81
C TRP A 154 -5.90 5.93 -23.45
N THR A 155 -6.51 6.82 -22.66
CA THR A 155 -7.45 7.82 -23.14
C THR A 155 -6.95 9.24 -22.97
N ILE A 156 -6.18 9.53 -21.94
CA ILE A 156 -5.70 10.87 -21.58
C ILE A 156 -4.18 10.90 -21.55
N ASP A 157 -3.61 11.94 -22.18
CA ASP A 157 -2.19 12.28 -21.99
C ASP A 157 -2.09 13.31 -20.83
N PHE A 158 -1.80 12.82 -19.63
CA PHE A 158 -1.70 13.63 -18.40
C PHE A 158 -0.58 14.69 -18.43
N PHE A 159 0.36 14.60 -19.40
CA PHE A 159 1.34 15.67 -19.63
C PHE A 159 0.78 16.84 -20.42
N ARG A 160 -0.45 16.73 -20.92
CA ARG A 160 -1.11 17.73 -21.77
C ARG A 160 -2.46 18.16 -21.23
N LEU A 161 -2.68 18.01 -19.92
CA LEU A 161 -3.84 18.57 -19.25
C LEU A 161 -3.88 20.08 -19.43
N GLN A 162 -5.08 20.61 -19.54
CA GLN A 162 -5.32 22.03 -19.71
C GLN A 162 -5.99 22.60 -18.47
N LYS A 163 -5.72 23.87 -18.21
CA LYS A 163 -6.47 24.61 -17.21
C LYS A 163 -7.96 24.59 -17.57
N GLY A 164 -8.79 24.20 -16.61
CA GLY A 164 -10.22 24.01 -16.78
C GLY A 164 -10.66 22.57 -17.04
N ASP A 165 -9.72 21.65 -17.32
CA ASP A 165 -10.03 20.22 -17.24
C ASP A 165 -10.48 19.88 -15.81
N ASN A 166 -11.35 18.89 -15.65
CA ASN A 166 -11.87 18.55 -14.33
C ASN A 166 -12.11 17.05 -14.18
N PHE A 167 -12.17 16.61 -12.94
CA PHE A 167 -12.44 15.20 -12.61
C PHE A 167 -13.49 15.08 -11.50
N LYS A 168 -14.15 13.92 -11.46
CA LYS A 168 -14.94 13.42 -10.33
C LYS A 168 -14.61 11.95 -10.17
N VAL A 169 -14.59 11.47 -8.92
CA VAL A 169 -14.28 10.07 -8.62
C VAL A 169 -15.05 9.59 -7.40
N ILE A 170 -15.58 8.37 -7.47
CA ILE A 170 -16.16 7.63 -6.36
C ILE A 170 -15.27 6.43 -6.12
N TYR A 171 -14.76 6.28 -4.90
CA TYR A 171 -13.78 5.26 -4.57
C TYR A 171 -13.97 4.74 -3.15
N LYS A 172 -13.47 3.54 -2.89
CA LYS A 172 -13.50 2.89 -1.58
C LYS A 172 -12.11 2.89 -0.95
N GLN A 173 -12.04 3.33 0.30
CA GLN A 173 -10.82 3.31 1.12
C GLN A 173 -10.89 2.21 2.17
N ARG A 174 -9.73 1.58 2.42
CA ARG A 174 -9.55 0.61 3.51
C ARG A 174 -9.01 1.31 4.75
N PHE A 175 -9.61 0.99 5.88
CA PHE A 175 -9.12 1.40 7.20
C PHE A 175 -8.96 0.19 8.09
N VAL A 176 -7.90 0.16 8.89
CA VAL A 176 -7.69 -0.78 9.99
C VAL A 176 -7.79 -0.04 11.31
N GLU A 177 -8.20 -0.74 12.38
CA GLU A 177 -8.38 -0.13 13.71
C GLU A 177 -9.23 1.15 13.64
N ASP A 178 -10.29 1.13 12.81
CA ASP A 178 -11.28 2.18 12.52
C ASP A 178 -10.76 3.49 11.92
N SER A 179 -9.49 3.80 12.03
CA SER A 179 -8.95 5.12 11.63
C SER A 179 -7.67 5.09 10.81
N ILE A 180 -6.91 4.00 10.82
CA ILE A 180 -5.62 3.94 10.12
C ILE A 180 -5.85 3.65 8.64
N TYR A 181 -5.59 4.63 7.79
CA TYR A 181 -5.67 4.46 6.34
C TYR A 181 -4.76 3.33 5.84
N ALA A 182 -5.33 2.36 5.14
CA ALA A 182 -4.65 1.16 4.66
C ALA A 182 -4.66 1.01 3.12
N GLY A 183 -5.00 2.06 2.39
CA GLY A 183 -4.96 2.10 0.93
C GLY A 183 -6.33 2.27 0.27
N ILE A 184 -6.33 2.34 -1.04
CA ILE A 184 -7.54 2.30 -1.87
C ILE A 184 -7.95 0.82 -2.05
N GLU A 185 -9.23 0.53 -1.91
CA GLU A 185 -9.79 -0.79 -2.26
C GLU A 185 -10.08 -0.86 -3.74
N THR A 186 -10.86 0.11 -4.24
CA THR A 186 -11.26 0.19 -5.64
C THR A 186 -11.76 1.60 -5.97
N ILE A 187 -11.66 1.97 -7.22
CA ILE A 187 -12.39 3.12 -7.78
C ILE A 187 -13.65 2.55 -8.46
N GLU A 188 -14.82 2.93 -7.98
CA GLU A 188 -16.10 2.44 -8.50
C GLU A 188 -16.46 3.13 -9.81
N ALA A 189 -16.32 4.45 -9.84
CA ALA A 189 -16.59 5.25 -11.02
C ALA A 189 -15.69 6.49 -11.04
N ALA A 190 -15.29 6.89 -12.23
CA ALA A 190 -14.56 8.12 -12.44
C ALA A 190 -15.10 8.85 -13.68
N TYR A 191 -15.00 10.15 -13.64
CA TYR A 191 -15.28 11.05 -14.75
C TYR A 191 -14.11 11.98 -14.94
N PHE A 192 -13.67 12.17 -16.15
CA PHE A 192 -12.67 13.16 -16.49
C PHE A 192 -13.12 13.95 -17.72
N GLN A 193 -13.12 15.29 -17.61
CA GLN A 193 -13.33 16.16 -18.76
C GLN A 193 -11.96 16.68 -19.21
N HIS A 194 -11.55 16.35 -20.42
CA HIS A 194 -10.30 16.77 -21.03
C HIS A 194 -10.56 17.45 -22.38
N LYS A 195 -10.17 18.70 -22.52
CA LYS A 195 -10.38 19.49 -23.74
C LYS A 195 -11.84 19.58 -24.18
N GLY A 196 -12.74 19.63 -23.21
CA GLY A 196 -14.18 19.67 -23.46
C GLY A 196 -14.86 18.31 -23.72
N GLU A 197 -14.08 17.24 -23.85
CA GLU A 197 -14.60 15.88 -24.01
C GLU A 197 -14.77 15.19 -22.65
N ALA A 198 -15.93 14.63 -22.40
CA ALA A 198 -16.24 13.87 -21.21
C ALA A 198 -15.83 12.39 -21.39
N ILE A 199 -15.09 11.84 -20.46
CA ILE A 199 -14.63 10.45 -20.45
C ILE A 199 -15.07 9.82 -19.14
N TYR A 200 -16.06 8.93 -19.23
CA TYR A 200 -16.54 8.14 -18.09
C TYR A 200 -15.72 6.85 -17.93
N ALA A 201 -15.61 6.39 -16.70
CA ALA A 201 -14.98 5.13 -16.37
C ALA A 201 -15.79 4.46 -15.25
N PHE A 202 -16.35 3.29 -15.54
CA PHE A 202 -17.08 2.47 -14.60
C PHE A 202 -16.34 1.16 -14.38
N ASN A 203 -16.08 0.84 -13.12
CA ASN A 203 -15.49 -0.43 -12.73
C ASN A 203 -16.51 -1.55 -12.92
N TYR A 204 -16.18 -2.58 -13.69
CA TYR A 204 -17.06 -3.70 -13.92
C TYR A 204 -16.31 -5.03 -14.01
N LEU A 205 -16.85 -6.04 -13.33
CA LEU A 205 -16.34 -7.41 -13.40
C LEU A 205 -17.08 -8.15 -14.54
N THR A 206 -16.38 -8.42 -15.64
CA THR A 206 -16.95 -9.21 -16.72
C THR A 206 -16.90 -10.71 -16.38
N PRO A 207 -17.89 -11.52 -16.84
CA PRO A 207 -17.89 -12.97 -16.61
C PRO A 207 -16.62 -13.68 -17.13
N ASP A 208 -15.99 -13.15 -18.16
CA ASP A 208 -14.80 -13.71 -18.79
C ASP A 208 -13.49 -13.24 -18.14
N SER A 209 -13.54 -12.21 -17.30
CA SER A 209 -12.36 -11.74 -16.58
C SER A 209 -12.04 -12.71 -15.44
N LYS A 210 -10.83 -13.26 -15.43
CA LYS A 210 -10.32 -14.15 -14.35
C LYS A 210 -10.17 -13.38 -13.03
N ASN A 211 -11.28 -12.92 -12.45
CA ASN A 211 -11.36 -12.14 -11.20
C ASN A 211 -10.65 -10.77 -11.24
N SER A 212 -10.41 -10.19 -12.40
CA SER A 212 -9.96 -8.81 -12.54
C SER A 212 -11.08 -7.91 -13.03
N THR A 213 -11.26 -6.76 -12.40
CA THR A 213 -12.15 -5.71 -12.87
C THR A 213 -11.43 -4.85 -13.89
N ASP A 214 -12.17 -4.40 -14.89
CA ASP A 214 -11.72 -3.44 -15.89
C ASP A 214 -12.65 -2.23 -15.92
N TYR A 215 -12.20 -1.15 -16.56
CA TYR A 215 -12.97 0.08 -16.67
C TYR A 215 -13.59 0.23 -18.05
N TYR A 216 -14.86 0.58 -18.06
CA TYR A 216 -15.68 0.73 -19.26
C TYR A 216 -16.26 2.14 -19.34
N ASP A 217 -16.43 2.65 -20.57
CA ASP A 217 -17.09 3.92 -20.80
C ASP A 217 -18.62 3.80 -20.64
N ASP A 218 -19.34 4.90 -20.84
CA ASP A 218 -20.81 4.98 -20.77
C ASP A 218 -21.54 4.17 -21.87
N ASN A 219 -20.81 3.66 -22.87
CA ASN A 219 -21.32 2.77 -23.92
C ASN A 219 -20.96 1.31 -23.66
N GLY A 220 -20.33 1.01 -22.53
CA GLY A 220 -19.86 -0.34 -22.18
C GLY A 220 -18.61 -0.80 -22.96
N LYS A 221 -17.87 0.15 -23.54
CA LYS A 221 -16.63 -0.16 -24.24
C LYS A 221 -15.44 -0.04 -23.27
N SER A 222 -14.55 -1.04 -23.27
CA SER A 222 -13.33 -0.99 -22.46
C SER A 222 -12.49 0.25 -22.76
N LEU A 223 -12.01 0.89 -21.71
CA LEU A 223 -11.07 2.01 -21.81
C LEU A 223 -9.67 1.55 -22.20
N GLN A 224 -9.34 0.29 -21.99
CA GLN A 224 -8.06 -0.27 -22.44
C GLN A 224 -7.98 -0.33 -23.95
N LYS A 225 -6.87 0.13 -24.49
CA LYS A 225 -6.55 0.13 -25.92
C LYS A 225 -5.21 -0.55 -26.13
N ALA A 226 -4.93 -0.93 -27.39
CA ALA A 226 -3.67 -1.59 -27.75
C ALA A 226 -2.42 -0.75 -27.43
N PHE A 227 -2.56 0.58 -27.37
CA PHE A 227 -1.45 1.48 -27.11
C PHE A 227 -1.82 2.52 -26.04
N LEU A 228 -0.91 2.78 -25.11
CA LEU A 228 -1.01 3.86 -24.15
C LEU A 228 -0.96 5.23 -24.87
N LYS A 229 -1.61 6.24 -24.31
CA LYS A 229 -1.49 7.64 -24.76
C LYS A 229 -0.11 8.23 -24.44
N SER A 230 0.48 7.81 -23.34
CA SER A 230 1.87 8.10 -23.00
C SER A 230 2.70 6.82 -23.09
N PRO A 231 3.95 6.87 -23.60
CA PRO A 231 4.75 5.66 -23.82
C PRO A 231 5.17 4.93 -22.53
N ILE A 232 5.06 5.58 -21.39
CA ILE A 232 5.41 5.04 -20.07
C ILE A 232 4.39 5.52 -19.06
N LYS A 233 3.94 4.61 -18.16
CA LYS A 233 3.08 4.95 -17.03
C LYS A 233 3.78 5.96 -16.12
N PHE A 234 3.06 6.94 -15.65
CA PHE A 234 3.42 8.05 -14.76
C PHE A 234 4.93 8.37 -14.71
N SER A 235 5.47 8.90 -15.79
CA SER A 235 6.86 9.30 -15.90
C SER A 235 6.98 10.81 -16.17
N ARG A 236 8.13 11.37 -15.88
CA ARG A 236 8.44 12.74 -16.29
C ARG A 236 9.22 12.74 -17.59
N ILE A 237 8.96 13.72 -18.45
CA ILE A 237 9.84 13.98 -19.60
C ILE A 237 11.17 14.52 -19.08
N SER A 238 12.23 13.75 -19.21
CA SER A 238 13.58 14.17 -18.83
C SER A 238 14.29 14.97 -19.90
N SER A 239 13.97 14.70 -21.18
CA SER A 239 14.49 15.46 -22.31
C SER A 239 13.53 15.41 -23.50
N ARG A 240 13.19 16.57 -24.05
CA ARG A 240 12.30 16.68 -25.22
C ARG A 240 13.07 16.55 -26.54
N TYR A 241 12.36 16.14 -27.60
CA TYR A 241 12.86 16.24 -28.97
C TYR A 241 13.35 17.67 -29.26
N ASN A 242 14.60 17.79 -29.68
CA ASN A 242 15.21 19.09 -30.01
C ASN A 242 16.41 18.90 -30.94
N LEU A 243 16.26 19.27 -32.18
CA LEU A 243 17.35 19.16 -33.19
C LEU A 243 18.52 20.14 -32.93
N ASN A 244 18.27 21.20 -32.19
CA ASN A 244 19.26 22.26 -31.89
C ASN A 244 19.72 22.23 -30.43
N ARG A 245 19.59 21.04 -29.74
CA ARG A 245 19.97 20.92 -28.34
C ARG A 245 21.46 21.23 -28.13
N ARG A 246 21.75 22.11 -27.15
CA ARG A 246 23.11 22.39 -26.70
C ARG A 246 23.30 21.93 -25.28
N ILE A 247 24.33 21.16 -25.03
CA ILE A 247 24.63 20.62 -23.69
C ILE A 247 25.98 21.21 -23.23
N LYS A 248 25.98 21.88 -22.09
CA LYS A 248 27.19 22.48 -21.49
C LYS A 248 28.33 21.49 -21.30
N LEU A 249 28.01 20.26 -20.90
CA LEU A 249 28.98 19.18 -20.69
C LEU A 249 29.78 18.82 -21.96
N TYR A 250 29.22 19.09 -23.17
CA TYR A 250 29.88 18.82 -24.46
C TYR A 250 30.31 20.11 -25.15
N GLY A 251 30.67 21.15 -24.37
CA GLY A 251 31.20 22.42 -24.94
C GLY A 251 30.20 23.20 -25.72
N ASN A 252 28.91 23.16 -25.40
CA ASN A 252 27.81 23.88 -26.09
C ASN A 252 27.66 23.58 -27.58
N ARG A 253 28.23 22.50 -28.09
CA ARG A 253 28.04 22.10 -29.49
C ARG A 253 26.60 21.61 -29.69
N VAL A 254 26.06 21.90 -30.88
CA VAL A 254 24.73 21.41 -31.26
C VAL A 254 24.78 19.90 -31.39
N ARG A 255 23.96 19.20 -30.61
CA ARG A 255 23.76 17.77 -30.69
C ARG A 255 22.26 17.48 -30.74
N ALA A 256 21.79 17.16 -31.93
CA ALA A 256 20.37 16.84 -32.14
C ALA A 256 19.89 15.73 -31.21
N HIS A 257 18.77 15.95 -30.55
CA HIS A 257 18.03 14.96 -29.80
C HIS A 257 16.81 14.55 -30.61
N LYS A 258 16.88 13.38 -31.29
CA LYS A 258 15.86 12.90 -32.21
C LYS A 258 14.76 12.08 -31.55
N GLY A 259 14.66 12.14 -30.24
CA GLY A 259 13.65 11.44 -29.43
C GLY A 259 13.19 12.29 -28.24
N THR A 260 12.25 11.76 -27.50
CA THR A 260 11.85 12.29 -26.18
C THR A 260 12.21 11.25 -25.13
N ASP A 261 13.01 11.63 -24.15
CA ASP A 261 13.39 10.76 -23.05
C ASP A 261 12.39 10.88 -21.91
N PHE A 262 11.92 9.78 -21.41
CA PHE A 262 11.07 9.70 -20.23
C PHE A 262 11.86 9.06 -19.08
N ALA A 263 11.74 9.61 -17.89
CA ALA A 263 12.27 9.02 -16.68
C ALA A 263 11.13 8.37 -15.91
N ALA A 264 11.21 7.07 -15.71
CA ALA A 264 10.29 6.30 -14.88
C ALA A 264 10.95 5.93 -13.55
N ALA A 265 10.14 5.68 -12.52
CA ALA A 265 10.63 5.02 -11.32
C ALA A 265 11.02 3.58 -11.65
N VAL A 266 12.14 3.11 -11.11
CA VAL A 266 12.63 1.72 -11.23
C VAL A 266 12.02 0.89 -10.13
#